data_dc3c89ed73ed80143889f7050bcf4457
#
_entry.id   dc3c89ed73ed80143889f7050bcf4457
#
_cell.length_a   1.000
_cell.length_b   1.000
_cell.length_c   1.000
_cell.angle_alpha   90.00
_cell.angle_beta   90.00
_cell.angle_gamma   90.00
#
_symmetry.space_group_name_H-M   'P 1'
#
loop_
_entity.id
_entity.type
_entity.pdbx_description
1 polymer ?
#
loop_
_entity_poly.entity_id
_entity_poly.type
_entity_poly.pdbx_seq_one_letter_code
_entity_poly.pdbx_strand_id
1 'polypeptide(L)'
;MPSLAATGLYTTATDLLRFLGTQLSAQQTAVPQARVLSAATLAQMRVPHANTMGIDIWGLGVMLFASNNAGDFIVGHGGQSPALNATLRINPANGNGFLMLTTGNRALAADMATRWTLWETGNPDMYMLRNMIPAMLQRVALGSLVIILLSLLLVWRSRRAGPQFAQL
;
A
#
# COMPACT_ATOMS: atom_id res chain seq x y z
N MET A 1 -5.32 -2.49 29.18
CA MET A 1 -4.12 -3.34 29.13
C MET A 1 -3.79 -3.62 27.68
N PRO A 2 -2.53 -3.51 27.25
CA PRO A 2 -2.17 -3.94 25.90
C PRO A 2 -2.43 -5.44 25.76
N SER A 3 -3.03 -5.85 24.65
CA SER A 3 -3.24 -7.26 24.34
C SER A 3 -1.87 -7.90 24.08
N LEU A 4 -1.46 -8.85 24.88
CA LEU A 4 -0.20 -9.59 24.71
C LEU A 4 -0.11 -10.24 23.30
N ALA A 5 -1.25 -10.70 22.77
CA ALA A 5 -1.32 -11.31 21.45
C ALA A 5 -1.11 -10.28 20.31
N ALA A 6 -1.55 -9.03 20.49
CA ALA A 6 -1.47 -7.99 19.47
C ALA A 6 -0.13 -7.23 19.43
N THR A 7 0.61 -7.20 20.54
CA THR A 7 1.82 -6.35 20.69
C THR A 7 2.96 -7.02 21.43
N GLY A 8 2.82 -8.29 21.78
CA GLY A 8 3.74 -8.99 22.69
C GLY A 8 4.85 -9.80 22.01
N LEU A 9 4.97 -9.79 20.69
CA LEU A 9 6.01 -10.56 20.00
C LEU A 9 7.36 -9.86 20.11
N TYR A 10 8.29 -10.46 20.84
CA TYR A 10 9.71 -10.11 20.83
C TYR A 10 10.44 -11.12 19.92
N THR A 11 11.14 -10.63 18.91
CA THR A 11 11.76 -11.48 17.91
C THR A 11 12.97 -10.80 17.30
N THR A 12 13.72 -11.53 16.46
CA THR A 12 14.84 -11.03 15.69
C THR A 12 14.49 -10.91 14.20
N ALA A 13 15.28 -10.13 13.45
CA ALA A 13 15.13 -10.08 11.99
C ALA A 13 15.31 -11.45 11.35
N THR A 14 16.25 -12.27 11.87
CA THR A 14 16.50 -13.62 11.38
C THR A 14 15.28 -14.53 11.55
N ASP A 15 14.61 -14.47 12.69
CA ASP A 15 13.43 -15.30 12.94
C ASP A 15 12.23 -14.83 12.12
N LEU A 16 12.08 -13.53 11.91
CA LEU A 16 11.06 -13.00 10.99
C LEU A 16 11.31 -13.42 9.53
N LEU A 17 12.56 -13.46 9.07
CA LEU A 17 12.89 -13.99 7.74
C LEU A 17 12.59 -15.48 7.63
N ARG A 18 12.87 -16.27 8.68
CA ARG A 18 12.46 -17.68 8.73
C ARG A 18 10.95 -17.81 8.67
N PHE A 19 10.22 -17.00 9.42
CA PHE A 19 8.75 -16.98 9.37
C PHE A 19 8.24 -16.63 7.96
N LEU A 20 8.80 -15.60 7.31
CA LEU A 20 8.47 -15.29 5.92
C LEU A 20 8.71 -16.47 4.98
N GLY A 21 9.82 -17.19 5.16
CA GLY A 21 10.11 -18.39 4.38
C GLY A 21 9.04 -19.48 4.50
N THR A 22 8.33 -19.57 5.62
CA THR A 22 7.22 -20.52 5.79
C THR A 22 6.00 -20.20 4.91
N GLN A 23 5.89 -18.96 4.43
CA GLN A 23 4.81 -18.51 3.54
C GLN A 23 5.04 -18.92 2.07
N LEU A 24 6.23 -19.44 1.76
CA LEU A 24 6.64 -19.82 0.41
C LEU A 24 6.33 -21.29 0.10
N SER A 25 6.24 -21.63 -1.18
CA SER A 25 6.17 -23.01 -1.62
C SER A 25 7.48 -23.76 -1.35
N ALA A 26 7.45 -25.09 -1.34
CA ALA A 26 8.66 -25.89 -1.13
C ALA A 26 9.73 -25.65 -2.21
N GLN A 27 9.30 -25.28 -3.40
CA GLN A 27 10.18 -24.99 -4.54
C GLN A 27 10.85 -23.61 -4.45
N GLN A 28 10.31 -22.70 -3.63
CA GLN A 28 10.80 -21.33 -3.48
C GLN A 28 11.78 -21.15 -2.31
N THR A 29 11.90 -22.14 -1.44
CA THR A 29 12.83 -22.08 -0.30
C THR A 29 14.04 -22.97 -0.54
N ALA A 30 15.22 -22.37 -0.54
CA ALA A 30 16.50 -23.13 -0.59
C ALA A 30 16.79 -23.90 0.71
N VAL A 31 16.09 -23.58 1.80
CA VAL A 31 16.26 -24.22 3.10
C VAL A 31 14.97 -24.95 3.47
N PRO A 32 14.99 -26.27 3.73
CA PRO A 32 13.84 -26.97 4.27
C PRO A 32 13.42 -26.34 5.59
N GLN A 33 12.31 -25.64 5.60
CA GLN A 33 11.73 -25.08 6.81
C GLN A 33 10.57 -25.97 7.26
N ALA A 34 10.50 -26.23 8.57
CA ALA A 34 9.34 -26.89 9.13
C ALA A 34 8.10 -26.00 8.90
N ARG A 35 7.21 -26.45 8.05
CA ARG A 35 5.95 -25.75 7.78
C ARG A 35 4.98 -26.02 8.92
N VAL A 36 4.46 -24.96 9.49
CA VAL A 36 3.36 -25.03 10.48
C VAL A 36 2.01 -25.19 9.76
N LEU A 37 1.88 -24.60 8.56
CA LEU A 37 0.64 -24.57 7.79
C LEU A 37 0.82 -25.27 6.42
N SER A 38 -0.24 -25.89 5.94
CA SER A 38 -0.29 -26.44 4.59
C SER A 38 -0.33 -25.35 3.52
N ALA A 39 0.10 -25.67 2.29
CA ALA A 39 0.00 -24.72 1.17
C ALA A 39 -1.45 -24.28 0.92
N ALA A 40 -2.43 -25.17 1.08
CA ALA A 40 -3.85 -24.84 0.95
C ALA A 40 -4.30 -23.84 2.03
N THR A 41 -3.87 -24.02 3.28
CA THR A 41 -4.18 -23.08 4.37
C THR A 41 -3.54 -21.71 4.10
N LEU A 42 -2.28 -21.66 3.65
CA LEU A 42 -1.62 -20.41 3.28
C LEU A 42 -2.33 -19.70 2.13
N ALA A 43 -2.81 -20.44 1.13
CA ALA A 43 -3.61 -19.86 0.05
C ALA A 43 -4.94 -19.28 0.57
N GLN A 44 -5.63 -20.00 1.47
CA GLN A 44 -6.86 -19.49 2.10
C GLN A 44 -6.64 -18.22 2.92
N MET A 45 -5.50 -18.10 3.60
CA MET A 45 -5.16 -16.89 4.36
C MET A 45 -5.03 -15.65 3.47
N ARG A 46 -4.69 -15.83 2.20
CA ARG A 46 -4.54 -14.74 1.23
C ARG A 46 -5.82 -14.37 0.48
N VAL A 47 -6.90 -15.14 0.68
CA VAL A 47 -8.21 -14.77 0.14
C VAL A 47 -8.69 -13.49 0.82
N PRO A 48 -9.18 -12.48 0.06
CA PRO A 48 -9.72 -11.27 0.64
C PRO A 48 -10.92 -11.53 1.56
N HIS A 49 -10.85 -11.02 2.79
CA HIS A 49 -11.91 -11.08 3.79
C HIS A 49 -12.40 -9.70 4.22
N ALA A 50 -11.63 -8.65 3.96
CA ALA A 50 -12.06 -7.28 4.21
C ALA A 50 -11.61 -6.36 3.10
N ASN A 51 -12.49 -5.43 2.77
CA ASN A 51 -12.35 -4.48 1.68
C ASN A 51 -12.59 -3.06 2.19
N THR A 52 -11.85 -2.10 1.66
CA THR A 52 -12.07 -0.67 1.91
C THR A 52 -12.09 0.06 0.57
N MET A 53 -13.19 0.75 0.27
CA MET A 53 -13.37 1.53 -0.97
C MET A 53 -13.13 0.70 -2.25
N GLY A 54 -13.51 -0.57 -2.25
CA GLY A 54 -13.31 -1.48 -3.38
C GLY A 54 -11.89 -2.08 -3.47
N ILE A 55 -11.05 -1.86 -2.47
CA ILE A 55 -9.68 -2.40 -2.42
C ILE A 55 -9.62 -3.48 -1.34
N ASP A 56 -9.18 -4.66 -1.72
CA ASP A 56 -8.95 -5.77 -0.80
C ASP A 56 -7.72 -5.49 0.06
N ILE A 57 -7.88 -5.48 1.38
CA ILE A 57 -6.84 -5.05 2.32
C ILE A 57 -6.48 -6.09 3.38
N TRP A 58 -7.34 -7.07 3.64
CA TRP A 58 -7.10 -8.09 4.65
C TRP A 58 -7.47 -9.49 4.18
N GLY A 59 -6.56 -10.42 4.39
CA GLY A 59 -6.79 -11.84 4.46
C GLY A 59 -6.95 -12.31 5.92
N LEU A 60 -6.73 -13.59 6.17
CA LEU A 60 -6.75 -14.15 7.53
C LEU A 60 -5.37 -13.97 8.19
N GLY A 61 -5.25 -12.99 9.07
CA GLY A 61 -4.01 -12.68 9.81
C GLY A 61 -2.89 -12.07 8.96
N VAL A 62 -3.15 -11.70 7.71
CA VAL A 62 -2.22 -11.03 6.81
C VAL A 62 -2.87 -9.82 6.16
N MET A 63 -2.10 -8.79 5.92
CA MET A 63 -2.51 -7.66 5.08
C MET A 63 -2.23 -8.00 3.61
N LEU A 64 -3.13 -7.54 2.74
CA LEU A 64 -3.01 -7.61 1.29
C LEU A 64 -2.60 -6.23 0.78
N PHE A 65 -1.41 -6.09 0.20
CA PHE A 65 -0.85 -4.77 -0.13
C PHE A 65 -1.10 -4.36 -1.57
N ALA A 66 -0.69 -5.18 -2.51
CA ALA A 66 -0.91 -4.96 -3.94
C ALA A 66 -1.02 -6.30 -4.65
N SER A 67 -1.78 -6.35 -5.74
CA SER A 67 -1.81 -7.54 -6.60
C SER A 67 -0.45 -7.74 -7.27
N ASN A 68 -0.04 -9.00 -7.39
CA ASN A 68 1.14 -9.39 -8.15
C ASN A 68 0.76 -9.91 -9.54
N ASN A 69 1.77 -10.18 -10.38
CA ASN A 69 1.56 -10.62 -11.76
C ASN A 69 1.03 -12.07 -11.87
N ALA A 70 0.94 -12.81 -10.78
CA ALA A 70 0.41 -14.17 -10.73
C ALA A 70 -1.08 -14.24 -10.32
N GLY A 71 -1.74 -13.11 -10.13
CA GLY A 71 -3.14 -13.04 -9.69
C GLY A 71 -3.32 -13.25 -8.18
N ASP A 72 -2.25 -13.17 -7.40
CA ASP A 72 -2.22 -13.20 -5.92
C ASP A 72 -1.79 -11.81 -5.40
N PHE A 73 -1.51 -11.68 -4.13
CA PHE A 73 -1.13 -10.44 -3.47
C PHE A 73 0.28 -10.48 -2.89
N ILE A 74 0.93 -9.32 -2.81
CA ILE A 74 1.98 -9.10 -1.82
C ILE A 74 1.30 -9.15 -0.46
N VAL A 75 1.78 -10.03 0.40
CA VAL A 75 1.20 -10.23 1.74
C VAL A 75 2.21 -9.92 2.82
N GLY A 76 1.73 -9.62 4.01
CA GLY A 76 2.59 -9.35 5.15
C GLY A 76 1.88 -8.64 6.28
N HIS A 77 2.63 -7.94 7.10
CA HIS A 77 2.11 -7.16 8.21
C HIS A 77 3.04 -6.01 8.56
N GLY A 78 2.51 -4.97 9.19
CA GLY A 78 3.27 -3.89 9.77
C GLY A 78 3.05 -3.80 11.28
N GLY A 79 4.04 -3.31 12.00
CA GLY A 79 3.95 -2.99 13.42
C GLY A 79 4.41 -1.56 13.66
N GLN A 80 3.68 -0.82 14.48
CA GLN A 80 4.04 0.54 14.83
C GLN A 80 3.88 0.78 16.33
N SER A 81 4.94 1.29 16.94
CA SER A 81 4.96 1.74 18.31
C SER A 81 5.64 3.11 18.42
N PRO A 82 5.63 3.77 19.57
CA PRO A 82 6.34 5.03 19.74
C PRO A 82 7.85 4.94 19.46
N ALA A 83 8.47 3.80 19.74
CA ALA A 83 9.91 3.62 19.64
C ALA A 83 10.37 2.73 18.49
N LEU A 84 9.56 1.75 18.11
CA LEU A 84 9.92 0.72 17.13
C LEU A 84 8.86 0.63 16.04
N ASN A 85 9.31 0.54 14.80
CA ASN A 85 8.46 0.30 13.65
C ASN A 85 8.99 -0.89 12.87
N ALA A 86 8.08 -1.73 12.41
CA ALA A 86 8.40 -2.94 11.69
C ALA A 86 7.50 -3.05 10.47
N THR A 87 8.02 -3.62 9.41
CA THR A 87 7.22 -4.09 8.27
C THR A 87 7.86 -5.33 7.72
N LEU A 88 7.02 -6.27 7.36
CA LEU A 88 7.44 -7.45 6.61
C LEU A 88 6.45 -7.66 5.46
N ARG A 89 6.97 -7.97 4.30
CA ARG A 89 6.20 -8.26 3.08
C ARG A 89 6.87 -9.38 2.31
N ILE A 90 6.07 -10.16 1.62
CA ILE A 90 6.54 -11.21 0.73
C ILE A 90 5.69 -11.27 -0.51
N ASN A 91 6.31 -11.55 -1.64
CA ASN A 91 5.65 -11.95 -2.87
C ASN A 91 5.61 -13.48 -2.94
N PRO A 92 4.45 -14.12 -2.69
CA PRO A 92 4.37 -15.58 -2.71
C PRO A 92 4.60 -16.17 -4.09
N ALA A 93 4.48 -15.38 -5.17
CA ALA A 93 4.67 -15.85 -6.54
C ALA A 93 6.13 -16.16 -6.88
N ASN A 94 7.08 -15.40 -6.35
CA ASN A 94 8.50 -15.54 -6.68
C ASN A 94 9.43 -15.71 -5.47
N GLY A 95 8.90 -15.53 -4.25
CA GLY A 95 9.66 -15.68 -3.02
C GLY A 95 10.43 -14.43 -2.59
N ASN A 96 10.37 -13.33 -3.34
CA ASN A 96 10.98 -12.08 -2.93
C ASN A 96 10.30 -11.52 -1.68
N GLY A 97 11.08 -11.04 -0.73
CA GLY A 97 10.57 -10.49 0.51
C GLY A 97 11.29 -9.22 0.95
N PHE A 98 10.58 -8.42 1.75
CA PHE A 98 11.09 -7.20 2.35
C PHE A 98 10.83 -7.22 3.85
N LEU A 99 11.89 -7.02 4.62
CA LEU A 99 11.82 -6.86 6.07
C LEU A 99 12.57 -5.61 6.48
N MET A 100 11.93 -4.77 7.29
CA MET A 100 12.56 -3.61 7.89
C MET A 100 12.13 -3.45 9.34
N LEU A 101 13.10 -3.33 10.22
CA LEU A 101 12.96 -2.95 11.62
C LEU A 101 13.67 -1.62 11.81
N THR A 102 13.01 -0.63 12.37
CA THR A 102 13.57 0.71 12.52
C THR A 102 13.13 1.40 13.80
N THR A 103 13.92 2.33 14.26
CA THR A 103 13.62 3.26 15.36
C THR A 103 13.53 4.69 14.81
N GLY A 104 12.90 5.59 15.56
CA GLY A 104 12.82 7.01 15.21
C GLY A 104 11.67 7.34 14.26
N ASN A 105 11.94 7.53 12.97
CA ASN A 105 10.91 7.95 12.01
C ASN A 105 9.83 6.86 11.83
N ARG A 106 8.61 7.18 12.26
CA ARG A 106 7.47 6.27 12.24
C ARG A 106 7.03 5.86 10.83
N ALA A 107 7.25 6.71 9.84
CA ALA A 107 6.81 6.43 8.46
C ALA A 107 7.82 5.61 7.67
N LEU A 108 9.10 5.61 8.06
CA LEU A 108 10.18 5.10 7.22
C LEU A 108 9.99 3.64 6.79
N ALA A 109 9.64 2.75 7.74
CA ALA A 109 9.45 1.33 7.42
C ALA A 109 8.30 1.12 6.41
N ALA A 110 7.18 1.81 6.61
CA ALA A 110 6.03 1.74 5.70
C ALA A 110 6.35 2.35 4.33
N ASP A 111 7.02 3.50 4.28
CA ASP A 111 7.39 4.18 3.03
C ASP A 111 8.35 3.33 2.19
N MET A 112 9.36 2.73 2.82
CA MET A 112 10.30 1.85 2.13
C MET A 112 9.61 0.59 1.61
N ALA A 113 8.76 -0.04 2.42
CA ALA A 113 8.01 -1.21 2.02
C ALA A 113 7.04 -0.93 0.85
N THR A 114 6.38 0.23 0.88
CA THR A 114 5.49 0.69 -0.20
C THR A 114 6.25 0.89 -1.52
N ARG A 115 7.43 1.50 -1.47
CA ARG A 115 8.32 1.65 -2.65
C ARG A 115 8.82 0.31 -3.16
N TRP A 116 9.20 -0.61 -2.26
CA TRP A 116 9.55 -1.96 -2.62
C TRP A 116 8.39 -2.69 -3.29
N THR A 117 7.16 -2.59 -2.76
CA THR A 117 5.98 -3.21 -3.37
C THR A 117 5.72 -2.69 -4.78
N LEU A 118 5.82 -1.37 -4.98
CA LEU A 118 5.68 -0.77 -6.31
C LEU A 118 6.77 -1.26 -7.27
N TRP A 119 8.02 -1.33 -6.82
CA TRP A 119 9.15 -1.85 -7.61
C TRP A 119 8.95 -3.32 -7.97
N GLU A 120 8.49 -4.13 -7.03
CA GLU A 120 8.28 -5.56 -7.18
C GLU A 120 7.12 -5.94 -8.12
N THR A 121 6.03 -5.14 -8.11
CA THR A 121 4.77 -5.50 -8.80
C THR A 121 4.36 -4.53 -9.90
N GLY A 122 4.91 -3.32 -9.91
CA GLY A 122 4.41 -2.21 -10.73
C GLY A 122 3.10 -1.59 -10.22
N ASN A 123 2.50 -2.14 -9.15
CA ASN A 123 1.22 -1.70 -8.61
C ASN A 123 1.41 -0.94 -7.28
N PRO A 124 0.72 0.21 -7.11
CA PRO A 124 0.73 0.92 -5.84
C PRO A 124 -0.05 0.13 -4.77
N ASP A 125 0.47 0.12 -3.55
CA ASP A 125 -0.26 -0.43 -2.42
C ASP A 125 -1.25 0.59 -1.80
N MET A 126 -2.07 0.11 -0.86
CA MET A 126 -3.07 0.94 -0.17
C MET A 126 -2.47 2.15 0.56
N TYR A 127 -1.25 2.06 1.08
CA TYR A 127 -0.59 3.17 1.77
C TYR A 127 -0.16 4.25 0.79
N MET A 128 0.36 3.87 -0.37
CA MET A 128 0.69 4.81 -1.45
C MET A 128 -0.56 5.51 -1.96
N LEU A 129 -1.64 4.76 -2.24
CA LEU A 129 -2.91 5.33 -2.68
C LEU A 129 -3.48 6.31 -1.66
N ARG A 130 -3.49 5.94 -0.38
CA ARG A 130 -3.93 6.81 0.70
C ARG A 130 -3.17 8.14 0.74
N ASN A 131 -1.86 8.13 0.49
CA ASN A 131 -1.04 9.33 0.50
C ASN A 131 -1.16 10.14 -0.80
N MET A 132 -1.38 9.48 -1.94
CA MET A 132 -1.50 10.14 -3.25
C MET A 132 -2.86 10.80 -3.46
N ILE A 133 -3.95 10.19 -3.01
CA ILE A 133 -5.32 10.70 -3.24
C ILE A 133 -5.51 12.14 -2.77
N PRO A 134 -5.15 12.54 -1.54
CA PRO A 134 -5.30 13.94 -1.10
C PRO A 134 -4.52 14.92 -1.96
N ALA A 135 -3.29 14.58 -2.34
CA ALA A 135 -2.45 15.44 -3.19
C ALA A 135 -3.02 15.58 -4.61
N MET A 136 -3.59 14.52 -5.16
CA MET A 136 -4.28 14.56 -6.46
C MET A 136 -5.54 15.42 -6.38
N LEU A 137 -6.38 15.22 -5.37
CA LEU A 137 -7.59 16.02 -5.17
C LEU A 137 -7.27 17.50 -5.01
N GLN A 138 -6.23 17.85 -4.27
CA GLN A 138 -5.78 19.24 -4.12
C GLN A 138 -5.36 19.84 -5.47
N ARG A 139 -4.61 19.12 -6.30
CA ARG A 139 -4.20 19.59 -7.64
C ARG A 139 -5.40 19.77 -8.57
N VAL A 140 -6.34 18.83 -8.55
CA VAL A 140 -7.58 18.92 -9.34
C VAL A 140 -8.42 20.13 -8.88
N ALA A 141 -8.57 20.33 -7.58
CA ALA A 141 -9.33 21.48 -7.03
C ALA A 141 -8.69 22.82 -7.44
N LEU A 142 -7.36 22.95 -7.33
CA LEU A 142 -6.64 24.15 -7.75
C LEU A 142 -6.77 24.39 -9.27
N GLY A 143 -6.60 23.35 -10.08
CA GLY A 143 -6.78 23.46 -11.53
C GLY A 143 -8.21 23.88 -11.91
N SER A 144 -9.22 23.29 -11.28
CA SER A 144 -10.62 23.65 -11.47
C SER A 144 -10.90 25.11 -11.09
N LEU A 145 -10.35 25.55 -9.97
CA LEU A 145 -10.48 26.96 -9.52
C LEU A 145 -9.89 27.93 -10.56
N VAL A 146 -8.71 27.65 -11.08
CA VAL A 146 -8.08 28.47 -12.13
C VAL A 146 -8.96 28.53 -13.37
N ILE A 147 -9.49 27.40 -13.84
CA ILE A 147 -10.39 27.35 -15.01
C ILE A 147 -11.63 28.19 -14.77
N ILE A 148 -12.26 28.08 -13.60
CA ILE A 148 -13.44 28.85 -13.24
C ILE A 148 -13.12 30.35 -13.24
N LEU A 149 -12.04 30.78 -12.62
CA LEU A 149 -11.62 32.19 -12.55
C LEU A 149 -11.35 32.76 -13.96
N LEU A 150 -10.64 32.01 -14.81
CA LEU A 150 -10.40 32.44 -16.18
C LEU A 150 -11.70 32.54 -16.99
N SER A 151 -12.61 31.58 -16.82
CA SER A 151 -13.92 31.61 -17.49
C SER A 151 -14.74 32.81 -17.06
N LEU A 152 -14.78 33.10 -15.76
CA LEU A 152 -15.48 34.28 -15.23
C LEU A 152 -14.86 35.60 -15.76
N LEU A 153 -13.52 35.66 -15.82
CA LEU A 153 -12.80 36.82 -16.38
C LEU A 153 -13.15 37.03 -17.85
N LEU A 154 -13.17 35.97 -18.65
CA LEU A 154 -13.53 36.03 -20.07
C LEU A 154 -14.98 36.50 -20.26
N VAL A 155 -15.92 35.95 -19.50
CA VAL A 155 -17.33 36.38 -19.52
C VAL A 155 -17.46 37.84 -19.10
N TRP A 156 -16.76 38.27 -18.07
CA TRP A 156 -16.76 39.65 -17.62
C TRP A 156 -16.20 40.61 -18.69
N ARG A 157 -15.07 40.25 -19.31
CA ARG A 157 -14.49 41.03 -20.42
C ARG A 157 -15.44 41.11 -21.63
N SER A 158 -16.03 39.98 -22.03
CA SER A 158 -16.97 39.96 -23.17
C SER A 158 -18.23 40.86 -22.93
N ARG A 159 -18.74 40.87 -21.69
CA ARG A 159 -19.86 41.76 -21.33
C ARG A 159 -19.47 43.21 -21.33
N ARG A 160 -18.21 43.56 -21.02
CA ARG A 160 -17.73 44.97 -21.03
C ARG A 160 -17.33 45.44 -22.43
N ALA A 161 -16.98 44.54 -23.32
CA ALA A 161 -16.57 44.93 -24.69
C ALA A 161 -17.73 45.47 -25.55
N GLY A 162 -18.98 45.34 -25.14
CA GLY A 162 -20.16 45.83 -25.84
C GLY A 162 -20.36 45.22 -27.22
N PRO A 163 -21.50 45.30 -27.86
CA PRO A 163 -21.74 44.84 -29.22
C PRO A 163 -21.11 45.80 -30.26
N GLN A 164 -19.80 45.73 -30.50
CA GLN A 164 -19.16 46.51 -31.60
C GLN A 164 -19.41 45.89 -32.98
N PHE A 165 -20.19 44.82 -33.11
CA PHE A 165 -20.42 44.09 -34.37
C PHE A 165 -21.84 44.20 -34.89
N ALA A 166 -22.63 45.23 -34.50
CA ALA A 166 -23.97 45.41 -35.01
C ALA A 166 -24.08 46.60 -36.04
N GLN A 167 -22.95 46.98 -36.65
CA GLN A 167 -22.93 47.96 -37.74
C GLN A 167 -21.97 47.52 -38.85
N LEU A 168 -22.38 46.53 -39.66
CA LEU A 168 -21.96 46.31 -41.02
C LEU A 168 -23.13 45.71 -41.77
#